data_82d05e723ed3db624127f29633a4e904
#
_entry.id   82d05e723ed3db624127f29633a4e904
#
_cell.length_a   1.000
_cell.length_b   1.000
_cell.length_c   1.000
_cell.angle_alpha   90.00
_cell.angle_beta   90.00
_cell.angle_gamma   90.00
#
_symmetry.space_group_name_H-M   'P 1'
#
loop_
_entity.id
_entity.type
_entity.pdbx_description
1 polymer ?
#
loop_
_entity_poly.entity_id
_entity_poly.type
_entity_poly.pdbx_seq_one_letter_code
_entity_poly.pdbx_strand_id
1 'polypeptide(L)'
;MIYLFLIIIFCLPIFYRHKIPFFSSEIWYWGECVLLILVAGLRLIVGGDTQTYMGDYDRYPTLEEFNIFTFAIFRYQPLWIMLNVLAKSIYQEFYVLQIILACIVNPITFYIIQKETEKKFEVAIVYLLFQFLYFNCEIMRDSLSICIFYFAFGYLIKHKWLPYYGLCILAFLFHDAAIFYFIIPFMLPILTKEFTKKYVLVMTFVILAIANPLTLSKLTFLLPAGRDDSFTDVYSKMEIGSLVGLLRGIIDIVLIYFIIIYTKGHVSYKVYIGTKICFILHILGLFMPIFLTRICNSFNLFYFISWVVFLYVIRKKNVTIIYGSLMLIAFVRTYFVDVTYQVSSKETSDRYYFYERYVPYYSIFETPDNNVIARRKAIYINSMDMENN
;
A
#
# COMPACT_ATOMS: atom_id res chain seq x y z
N MET A 1 9.14 7.90 19.41
CA MET A 1 10.26 8.85 19.13
C MET A 1 10.76 8.72 17.69
N ILE A 2 11.03 7.51 17.17
CA ILE A 2 11.66 7.30 15.85
C ILE A 2 10.84 7.91 14.69
N TYR A 3 9.52 7.74 14.67
CA TYR A 3 8.66 8.29 13.60
C TYR A 3 8.65 9.81 13.57
N LEU A 4 8.66 10.45 14.74
CA LEU A 4 8.78 11.91 14.81
C LEU A 4 10.13 12.39 14.29
N PHE A 5 11.20 11.68 14.63
CA PHE A 5 12.54 11.94 14.09
C PHE A 5 12.55 11.84 12.56
N LEU A 6 11.98 10.77 11.98
CA LEU A 6 11.85 10.63 10.53
C LEU A 6 11.09 11.81 9.90
N ILE A 7 9.93 12.18 10.46
CA ILE A 7 9.14 13.32 9.96
C ILE A 7 9.98 14.60 9.96
N ILE A 8 10.72 14.88 11.04
CA ILE A 8 11.59 16.06 11.14
C ILE A 8 12.65 16.02 10.02
N ILE A 9 13.37 14.89 9.86
CA ILE A 9 14.42 14.74 8.84
C ILE A 9 13.86 14.98 7.43
N PHE A 10 12.72 14.38 7.10
CA PHE A 10 12.07 14.53 5.79
C PHE A 10 11.49 15.94 5.55
N CYS A 11 11.23 16.70 6.60
CA CYS A 11 10.82 18.08 6.48
C CYS A 11 12.00 19.04 6.20
N LEU A 12 13.24 18.69 6.58
CA LEU A 12 14.40 19.57 6.41
C LEU A 12 14.60 20.03 4.96
N PRO A 13 14.62 19.18 3.93
CA PRO A 13 14.78 19.63 2.55
C PRO A 13 13.63 20.52 2.08
N ILE A 14 12.43 20.34 2.58
CA ILE A 14 11.27 21.16 2.19
C ILE A 14 11.43 22.60 2.68
N PHE A 15 11.87 22.78 3.93
CA PHE A 15 11.97 24.10 4.55
C PHE A 15 13.32 24.80 4.35
N TYR A 16 14.41 24.03 4.24
CA TYR A 16 15.77 24.59 4.28
C TYR A 16 16.59 24.45 2.99
N ARG A 17 16.08 23.77 1.94
CA ARG A 17 16.81 23.57 0.66
C ARG A 17 17.31 24.87 0.01
N HIS A 18 16.60 26.00 0.21
CA HIS A 18 17.01 27.29 -0.33
C HIS A 18 18.11 27.97 0.50
N LYS A 19 18.26 27.59 1.77
CA LYS A 19 19.29 28.13 2.68
C LYS A 19 20.53 27.26 2.76
N ILE A 20 20.33 25.93 2.68
CA ILE A 20 21.38 24.93 2.82
C ILE A 20 21.29 23.99 1.61
N PRO A 21 22.16 24.18 0.59
CA PRO A 21 22.10 23.39 -0.65
C PRO A 21 22.23 21.86 -0.43
N PHE A 22 22.92 21.45 0.65
CA PHE A 22 23.06 20.04 1.01
C PHE A 22 21.73 19.33 1.14
N PHE A 23 20.68 19.96 1.69
CA PHE A 23 19.35 19.37 1.82
C PHE A 23 18.62 19.15 0.48
N SER A 24 19.07 19.80 -0.61
CA SER A 24 18.53 19.54 -1.95
C SER A 24 19.32 18.49 -2.74
N SER A 25 20.41 17.96 -2.15
CA SER A 25 21.34 17.06 -2.82
C SER A 25 20.75 15.64 -3.01
N GLU A 26 21.29 14.94 -3.99
CA GLU A 26 21.00 13.50 -4.20
C GLU A 26 21.45 12.67 -2.99
N ILE A 27 22.55 13.05 -2.36
CA ILE A 27 23.08 12.37 -1.16
C ILE A 27 22.05 12.42 -0.04
N TRP A 28 21.42 13.59 0.19
CA TRP A 28 20.38 13.73 1.20
C TRP A 28 19.16 12.86 0.88
N TYR A 29 18.68 12.91 -0.36
CA TYR A 29 17.53 12.15 -0.81
C TYR A 29 17.72 10.64 -0.60
N TRP A 30 18.85 10.11 -1.04
CA TRP A 30 19.18 8.70 -0.84
C TRP A 30 19.50 8.36 0.63
N GLY A 31 19.99 9.35 1.40
CA GLY A 31 20.13 9.25 2.85
C GLY A 31 18.80 9.04 3.56
N GLU A 32 17.73 9.73 3.15
CA GLU A 32 16.37 9.49 3.62
C GLU A 32 15.92 8.05 3.30
N CYS A 33 16.21 7.56 2.10
CA CYS A 33 15.92 6.17 1.72
C CYS A 33 16.64 5.16 2.64
N VAL A 34 17.93 5.38 2.91
CA VAL A 34 18.72 4.53 3.82
C VAL A 34 18.13 4.52 5.22
N LEU A 35 17.71 5.67 5.74
CA LEU A 35 17.03 5.75 7.04
C LEU A 35 15.75 4.90 7.06
N LEU A 36 14.96 4.92 6.00
CA LEU A 36 13.77 4.07 5.90
C LEU A 36 14.13 2.59 5.84
N ILE A 37 15.20 2.23 5.12
CA ILE A 37 15.69 0.85 5.07
C ILE A 37 16.09 0.38 6.47
N LEU A 38 16.83 1.18 7.22
CA LEU A 38 17.24 0.84 8.58
C LEU A 38 16.04 0.67 9.53
N VAL A 39 15.10 1.61 9.50
CA VAL A 39 13.90 1.55 10.35
C VAL A 39 13.00 0.37 9.96
N ALA A 40 12.83 0.08 8.69
CA ALA A 40 12.01 -1.04 8.26
C ALA A 40 12.71 -2.39 8.44
N GLY A 41 13.99 -2.47 8.14
CA GLY A 41 14.76 -3.73 8.17
C GLY A 41 15.11 -4.18 9.59
N LEU A 42 15.37 -3.25 10.49
CA LEU A 42 15.82 -3.56 11.86
C LEU A 42 14.69 -3.52 12.90
N ARG A 43 13.43 -3.48 12.47
CA ARG A 43 12.29 -3.48 13.39
C ARG A 43 12.07 -4.84 14.05
N LEU A 44 11.60 -4.84 15.28
CA LEU A 44 11.23 -6.04 16.02
C LEU A 44 9.74 -6.00 16.37
N ILE A 45 8.96 -6.98 15.87
CA ILE A 45 7.52 -7.16 16.15
C ILE A 45 6.70 -5.88 15.85
N VAL A 46 7.07 -5.10 14.85
CA VAL A 46 6.33 -3.90 14.40
C VAL A 46 5.53 -4.23 13.15
N GLY A 47 4.21 -3.96 13.18
CA GLY A 47 3.25 -4.28 12.13
C GLY A 47 2.32 -5.43 12.50
N GLY A 48 1.06 -5.37 12.03
CA GLY A 48 0.04 -6.37 12.33
C GLY A 48 0.37 -7.73 11.72
N ASP A 49 0.64 -7.78 10.43
CA ASP A 49 0.94 -9.03 9.70
C ASP A 49 2.35 -9.56 9.96
N THR A 50 3.22 -8.75 10.60
CA THR A 50 4.59 -9.16 10.89
C THR A 50 4.65 -10.46 11.70
N GLN A 51 3.73 -10.67 12.64
CA GLN A 51 3.73 -11.89 13.48
C GLN A 51 3.37 -13.14 12.67
N THR A 52 2.45 -13.02 11.70
CA THR A 52 2.14 -14.11 10.78
C THR A 52 3.36 -14.52 9.99
N TYR A 53 4.04 -13.53 9.39
CA TYR A 53 5.23 -13.78 8.59
C TYR A 53 6.39 -14.33 9.43
N MET A 54 6.56 -13.89 10.68
CA MET A 54 7.55 -14.48 11.60
C MET A 54 7.25 -15.96 11.88
N GLY A 55 6.00 -16.28 12.27
CA GLY A 55 5.60 -17.66 12.53
C GLY A 55 5.71 -18.58 11.30
N ASP A 56 5.45 -18.05 10.11
CA ASP A 56 5.65 -18.79 8.87
C ASP A 56 7.14 -18.94 8.55
N TYR A 57 7.96 -17.89 8.79
CA TYR A 57 9.41 -17.93 8.58
C TYR A 57 10.09 -19.02 9.39
N ASP A 58 9.69 -19.22 10.64
CA ASP A 58 10.21 -20.27 11.52
C ASP A 58 9.98 -21.68 10.95
N ARG A 59 8.94 -21.87 10.13
CA ARG A 59 8.57 -23.15 9.51
C ARG A 59 9.22 -23.39 8.15
N TYR A 60 9.73 -22.36 7.46
CA TYR A 60 10.40 -22.55 6.17
C TYR A 60 11.69 -23.34 6.34
N PRO A 61 12.01 -24.27 5.41
CA PRO A 61 13.30 -24.95 5.37
C PRO A 61 14.41 -24.00 4.92
N THR A 62 15.65 -24.38 5.20
CA THR A 62 16.83 -23.80 4.54
C THR A 62 16.96 -24.34 3.10
N LEU A 63 17.88 -23.77 2.31
CA LEU A 63 18.11 -24.23 0.94
C LEU A 63 18.58 -25.70 0.87
N GLU A 64 19.31 -26.16 1.88
CA GLU A 64 19.79 -27.55 1.98
C GLU A 64 18.63 -28.54 2.23
N GLU A 65 17.61 -28.12 2.96
CA GLU A 65 16.43 -28.92 3.30
C GLU A 65 15.30 -28.76 2.27
N PHE A 66 15.44 -27.80 1.36
CA PHE A 66 14.38 -27.44 0.40
C PHE A 66 14.11 -28.59 -0.58
N ASN A 67 12.82 -28.86 -0.77
CA ASN A 67 12.33 -29.80 -1.78
C ASN A 67 11.07 -29.25 -2.45
N ILE A 68 10.67 -29.87 -3.57
CA ILE A 68 9.52 -29.39 -4.37
C ILE A 68 8.20 -29.42 -3.58
N PHE A 69 8.05 -30.29 -2.58
CA PHE A 69 6.86 -30.38 -1.75
C PHE A 69 6.70 -29.17 -0.83
N THR A 70 7.78 -28.40 -0.60
CA THR A 70 7.70 -27.13 0.15
C THR A 70 6.67 -26.19 -0.45
N PHE A 71 6.53 -26.15 -1.78
CA PHE A 71 5.50 -25.35 -2.45
C PHE A 71 4.06 -25.80 -2.17
N ALA A 72 3.86 -27.06 -1.85
CA ALA A 72 2.54 -27.60 -1.53
C ALA A 72 2.15 -27.39 -0.04
N ILE A 73 3.16 -27.27 0.84
CA ILE A 73 2.95 -27.09 2.28
C ILE A 73 2.51 -25.66 2.60
N PHE A 74 3.12 -24.68 1.90
CA PHE A 74 2.83 -23.27 2.17
C PHE A 74 1.81 -22.72 1.19
N ARG A 75 0.82 -21.97 1.70
CA ARG A 75 -0.27 -21.35 0.93
C ARG A 75 0.15 -20.15 0.06
N TYR A 76 1.43 -19.81 0.05
CA TYR A 76 1.95 -18.61 -0.60
C TYR A 76 2.46 -18.89 -2.02
N GLN A 77 2.68 -17.83 -2.78
CA GLN A 77 3.20 -17.89 -4.14
C GLN A 77 4.68 -18.34 -4.18
N PRO A 78 5.09 -19.02 -5.26
CA PRO A 78 6.39 -19.69 -5.32
C PRO A 78 7.60 -18.79 -5.06
N LEU A 79 7.63 -17.57 -5.63
CA LEU A 79 8.78 -16.69 -5.42
C LEU A 79 8.83 -16.09 -4.02
N TRP A 80 7.68 -15.93 -3.35
CA TRP A 80 7.68 -15.57 -1.94
C TRP A 80 8.26 -16.69 -1.07
N ILE A 81 7.88 -17.94 -1.33
CA ILE A 81 8.41 -19.10 -0.62
C ILE A 81 9.93 -19.17 -0.83
N MET A 82 10.40 -19.09 -2.09
CA MET A 82 11.83 -19.11 -2.40
C MET A 82 12.61 -17.97 -1.72
N LEU A 83 12.05 -16.77 -1.66
CA LEU A 83 12.68 -15.65 -0.98
C LEU A 83 12.86 -15.91 0.53
N ASN A 84 11.87 -16.52 1.18
CA ASN A 84 11.96 -16.92 2.59
C ASN A 84 13.03 -18.00 2.79
N VAL A 85 13.04 -19.04 1.95
CA VAL A 85 14.06 -20.10 1.99
C VAL A 85 15.47 -19.53 1.81
N LEU A 86 15.67 -18.63 0.84
CA LEU A 86 16.96 -17.98 0.61
C LEU A 86 17.36 -17.09 1.80
N ALA A 87 16.44 -16.27 2.33
CA ALA A 87 16.72 -15.43 3.48
C ALA A 87 17.11 -16.24 4.70
N LYS A 88 16.38 -17.35 4.98
CA LYS A 88 16.66 -18.25 6.10
C LYS A 88 17.98 -18.99 5.94
N SER A 89 18.39 -19.29 4.71
CA SER A 89 19.70 -19.91 4.42
C SER A 89 20.87 -18.97 4.66
N ILE A 90 20.64 -17.63 4.57
CA ILE A 90 21.66 -16.63 4.93
C ILE A 90 21.76 -16.53 6.46
N TYR A 91 20.63 -16.42 7.14
CA TYR A 91 20.55 -16.37 8.59
C TYR A 91 19.15 -16.73 9.08
N GLN A 92 19.04 -17.46 10.17
CA GLN A 92 17.79 -18.06 10.64
C GLN A 92 16.77 -17.06 11.20
N GLU A 93 17.20 -15.83 11.51
CA GLU A 93 16.34 -14.81 12.11
C GLU A 93 15.52 -14.04 11.07
N PHE A 94 14.28 -13.79 11.37
CA PHE A 94 13.31 -13.15 10.47
C PHE A 94 13.72 -11.74 9.99
N TYR A 95 14.51 -11.01 10.77
CA TYR A 95 14.93 -9.66 10.41
C TYR A 95 15.78 -9.63 9.11
N VAL A 96 16.42 -10.74 8.73
CA VAL A 96 17.15 -10.81 7.44
C VAL A 96 16.20 -10.64 6.28
N LEU A 97 15.04 -11.32 6.32
CA LEU A 97 13.98 -11.11 5.31
C LEU A 97 13.50 -9.65 5.31
N GLN A 98 13.31 -9.05 6.50
CA GLN A 98 12.89 -7.65 6.60
C GLN A 98 13.91 -6.69 5.98
N ILE A 99 15.21 -6.91 6.21
CA ILE A 99 16.28 -6.11 5.59
C ILE A 99 16.25 -6.26 4.07
N ILE A 100 16.17 -7.50 3.56
CA ILE A 100 16.11 -7.76 2.11
C ILE A 100 14.93 -7.02 1.48
N LEU A 101 13.74 -7.13 2.10
CA LEU A 101 12.53 -6.45 1.63
C LEU A 101 12.68 -4.93 1.66
N ALA A 102 13.18 -4.38 2.77
CA ALA A 102 13.41 -2.96 2.91
C ALA A 102 14.41 -2.41 1.87
N CYS A 103 15.47 -3.17 1.58
CA CYS A 103 16.47 -2.86 0.55
C CYS A 103 15.93 -2.95 -0.89
N ILE A 104 14.80 -3.61 -1.11
CA ILE A 104 14.14 -3.67 -2.44
C ILE A 104 13.05 -2.61 -2.55
N VAL A 105 12.14 -2.57 -1.59
CA VAL A 105 10.91 -1.76 -1.67
C VAL A 105 11.21 -0.27 -1.59
N ASN A 106 12.02 0.16 -0.63
CA ASN A 106 12.28 1.58 -0.45
C ASN A 106 13.12 2.19 -1.59
N PRO A 107 14.23 1.60 -2.06
CA PRO A 107 14.97 2.15 -3.19
C PRO A 107 14.17 2.19 -4.49
N ILE A 108 13.35 1.17 -4.77
CA ILE A 108 12.51 1.18 -5.96
C ILE A 108 11.47 2.30 -5.87
N THR A 109 10.83 2.48 -4.72
CA THR A 109 9.86 3.56 -4.51
C THR A 109 10.52 4.93 -4.68
N PHE A 110 11.68 5.17 -4.06
CA PHE A 110 12.45 6.40 -4.19
C PHE A 110 12.91 6.66 -5.63
N TYR A 111 13.37 5.63 -6.33
CA TYR A 111 13.72 5.72 -7.74
C TYR A 111 12.53 6.15 -8.60
N ILE A 112 11.35 5.57 -8.38
CA ILE A 112 10.14 5.94 -9.12
C ILE A 112 9.72 7.37 -8.80
N ILE A 113 9.75 7.79 -7.53
CA ILE A 113 9.46 9.17 -7.14
C ILE A 113 10.40 10.15 -7.86
N GLN A 114 11.70 9.92 -7.77
CA GLN A 114 12.72 10.77 -8.41
C GLN A 114 12.55 10.86 -9.93
N LYS A 115 12.17 9.76 -10.57
CA LYS A 115 11.99 9.68 -12.01
C LYS A 115 10.73 10.41 -12.49
N GLU A 116 9.67 10.41 -11.71
CA GLU A 116 8.35 10.89 -12.14
C GLU A 116 8.06 12.34 -11.71
N THR A 117 8.86 12.93 -10.82
CA THR A 117 8.63 14.30 -10.35
C THR A 117 9.90 15.00 -9.86
N GLU A 118 9.96 16.32 -10.07
CA GLU A 118 10.97 17.19 -9.47
C GLU A 118 10.69 17.47 -7.97
N LYS A 119 9.46 17.22 -7.52
CA LYS A 119 9.02 17.42 -6.13
C LYS A 119 9.27 16.18 -5.27
N LYS A 120 10.44 15.56 -5.45
CA LYS A 120 10.77 14.27 -4.86
C LYS A 120 10.74 14.27 -3.33
N PHE A 121 11.19 15.32 -2.66
CA PHE A 121 11.19 15.42 -1.20
C PHE A 121 9.78 15.53 -0.63
N GLU A 122 8.93 16.34 -1.28
CA GLU A 122 7.54 16.50 -0.88
C GLU A 122 6.74 15.19 -1.09
N VAL A 123 7.04 14.42 -2.13
CA VAL A 123 6.43 13.11 -2.33
C VAL A 123 6.99 12.07 -1.37
N ALA A 124 8.29 12.13 -1.05
CA ALA A 124 8.91 11.23 -0.09
C ALA A 124 8.29 11.35 1.32
N ILE A 125 7.98 12.57 1.79
CA ILE A 125 7.28 12.72 3.07
C ILE A 125 5.83 12.20 2.99
N VAL A 126 5.14 12.35 1.87
CA VAL A 126 3.80 11.76 1.69
C VAL A 126 3.88 10.23 1.71
N TYR A 127 4.88 9.64 1.05
CA TYR A 127 5.13 8.20 1.13
C TYR A 127 5.40 7.76 2.57
N LEU A 128 6.27 8.46 3.30
CA LEU A 128 6.55 8.19 4.71
C LEU A 128 5.27 8.18 5.55
N LEU A 129 4.41 9.18 5.38
CA LEU A 129 3.22 9.35 6.21
C LEU A 129 2.11 8.34 5.89
N PHE A 130 1.93 7.95 4.63
CA PHE A 130 0.74 7.20 4.21
C PHE A 130 1.01 5.77 3.76
N GLN A 131 2.24 5.43 3.36
CA GLN A 131 2.49 4.16 2.71
C GLN A 131 3.67 3.39 3.29
N PHE A 132 4.68 4.05 3.85
CA PHE A 132 5.91 3.43 4.31
C PHE A 132 5.68 2.30 5.32
N LEU A 133 4.94 2.58 6.41
CA LEU A 133 4.68 1.57 7.44
C LEU A 133 3.84 0.43 6.87
N TYR A 134 2.82 0.75 6.10
CA TYR A 134 1.94 -0.25 5.51
C TYR A 134 2.70 -1.18 4.56
N PHE A 135 3.52 -0.63 3.66
CA PHE A 135 4.28 -1.41 2.69
C PHE A 135 5.35 -2.30 3.33
N ASN A 136 6.04 -1.78 4.33
CA ASN A 136 7.15 -2.49 4.94
C ASN A 136 6.72 -3.41 6.09
N CYS A 137 5.57 -3.18 6.74
CA CYS A 137 5.18 -3.88 7.95
C CYS A 137 3.92 -4.75 7.81
N GLU A 138 2.99 -4.40 6.89
CA GLU A 138 1.73 -5.12 6.73
C GLU A 138 1.73 -5.95 5.43
N ILE A 139 1.86 -5.32 4.27
CA ILE A 139 1.69 -5.98 2.97
C ILE A 139 3.02 -6.36 2.31
N MET A 140 3.95 -6.96 3.06
CA MET A 140 5.32 -7.22 2.60
C MET A 140 5.42 -7.96 1.26
N ARG A 141 4.57 -8.95 0.99
CA ARG A 141 4.52 -9.67 -0.28
C ARG A 141 3.97 -8.82 -1.42
N ASP A 142 2.88 -8.11 -1.12
CA ASP A 142 2.21 -7.25 -2.10
C ASP A 142 3.10 -6.06 -2.47
N SER A 143 3.84 -5.49 -1.52
CA SER A 143 4.77 -4.39 -1.80
C SER A 143 5.86 -4.77 -2.81
N LEU A 144 6.38 -6.01 -2.79
CA LEU A 144 7.28 -6.52 -3.84
C LEU A 144 6.58 -6.60 -5.20
N SER A 145 5.38 -7.15 -5.22
CA SER A 145 4.55 -7.24 -6.43
C SER A 145 4.28 -5.86 -7.01
N ILE A 146 3.96 -4.87 -6.17
CA ILE A 146 3.74 -3.47 -6.54
C ILE A 146 5.03 -2.83 -7.09
N CYS A 147 6.18 -3.09 -6.49
CA CYS A 147 7.46 -2.61 -7.00
C CYS A 147 7.75 -3.11 -8.42
N ILE A 148 7.47 -4.38 -8.69
CA ILE A 148 7.57 -4.96 -10.04
C ILE A 148 6.58 -4.28 -10.99
N PHE A 149 5.34 -4.07 -10.53
CA PHE A 149 4.30 -3.41 -11.30
C PHE A 149 4.66 -1.96 -11.69
N TYR A 150 5.38 -1.21 -10.86
CA TYR A 150 5.82 0.15 -11.23
C TYR A 150 6.65 0.16 -12.51
N PHE A 151 7.47 -0.87 -12.75
CA PHE A 151 8.21 -1.03 -14.01
C PHE A 151 7.29 -1.54 -15.13
N ALA A 152 6.45 -2.55 -14.84
CA ALA A 152 5.49 -3.09 -15.80
C ALA A 152 4.60 -1.99 -16.37
N PHE A 153 4.06 -1.13 -15.52
CA PHE A 153 3.18 -0.03 -15.92
C PHE A 153 3.87 0.96 -16.86
N GLY A 154 5.17 1.16 -16.72
CA GLY A 154 5.97 1.94 -17.66
C GLY A 154 6.05 1.30 -19.07
N TYR A 155 6.08 -0.03 -19.16
CA TYR A 155 6.01 -0.75 -20.42
C TYR A 155 4.60 -0.73 -21.04
N LEU A 156 3.56 -0.84 -20.20
CA LEU A 156 2.18 -0.72 -20.63
C LEU A 156 1.91 0.61 -21.33
N ILE A 157 2.33 1.73 -20.72
CA ILE A 157 2.16 3.08 -21.28
C ILE A 157 2.90 3.24 -22.62
N LYS A 158 3.97 2.49 -22.83
CA LYS A 158 4.73 2.45 -24.10
C LYS A 158 4.22 1.41 -25.08
N HIS A 159 3.09 0.76 -24.80
CA HIS A 159 2.50 -0.33 -25.59
C HIS A 159 3.47 -1.51 -25.83
N LYS A 160 4.39 -1.77 -24.91
CA LYS A 160 5.32 -2.90 -24.96
C LYS A 160 4.72 -4.07 -24.19
N TRP A 161 3.92 -4.87 -24.88
CA TRP A 161 3.08 -5.92 -24.28
C TRP A 161 3.88 -7.06 -23.67
N LEU A 162 4.90 -7.58 -24.38
CA LEU A 162 5.69 -8.73 -23.92
C LEU A 162 6.40 -8.46 -22.58
N PRO A 163 7.19 -7.39 -22.41
CA PRO A 163 7.79 -7.08 -21.12
C PRO A 163 6.74 -6.70 -20.05
N TYR A 164 5.60 -6.11 -20.44
CA TYR A 164 4.51 -5.85 -19.52
C TYR A 164 3.99 -7.14 -18.89
N TYR A 165 3.52 -8.07 -19.71
CA TYR A 165 2.94 -9.32 -19.21
C TYR A 165 3.98 -10.20 -18.52
N GLY A 166 5.24 -10.21 -18.98
CA GLY A 166 6.33 -10.90 -18.29
C GLY A 166 6.54 -10.40 -16.86
N LEU A 167 6.49 -9.09 -16.65
CA LEU A 167 6.56 -8.49 -15.31
C LEU A 167 5.28 -8.71 -14.49
N CYS A 168 4.10 -8.76 -15.14
CA CYS A 168 2.85 -9.14 -14.45
C CYS A 168 2.90 -10.58 -13.92
N ILE A 169 3.44 -11.52 -14.72
CA ILE A 169 3.66 -12.89 -14.28
C ILE A 169 4.65 -12.91 -13.10
N LEU A 170 5.77 -12.20 -13.20
CA LEU A 170 6.74 -12.11 -12.11
C LEU A 170 6.12 -11.55 -10.83
N ALA A 171 5.31 -10.49 -10.93
CA ALA A 171 4.57 -9.93 -9.80
C ALA A 171 3.58 -10.93 -9.18
N PHE A 172 2.87 -11.69 -10.03
CA PHE A 172 1.93 -12.71 -9.58
C PHE A 172 2.63 -13.85 -8.82
N LEU A 173 3.84 -14.21 -9.21
CA LEU A 173 4.63 -15.22 -8.50
C LEU A 173 5.08 -14.77 -7.09
N PHE A 174 4.94 -13.49 -6.73
CA PHE A 174 5.10 -12.98 -5.36
C PHE A 174 3.77 -12.82 -4.64
N HIS A 175 2.72 -12.34 -5.34
CA HIS A 175 1.42 -12.07 -4.71
C HIS A 175 0.27 -12.22 -5.71
N ASP A 176 -0.79 -12.93 -5.30
CA ASP A 176 -1.94 -13.24 -6.15
C ASP A 176 -2.78 -12.03 -6.58
N ALA A 177 -2.79 -10.93 -5.80
CA ALA A 177 -3.47 -9.71 -6.21
C ALA A 177 -2.94 -9.14 -7.52
N ALA A 178 -1.71 -9.50 -7.93
CA ALA A 178 -1.14 -9.09 -9.23
C ALA A 178 -1.93 -9.60 -10.44
N ILE A 179 -2.86 -10.55 -10.27
CA ILE A 179 -3.77 -10.98 -11.35
C ILE A 179 -4.56 -9.81 -11.93
N PHE A 180 -4.84 -8.77 -11.12
CA PHE A 180 -5.53 -7.56 -11.59
C PHE A 180 -4.71 -6.73 -12.57
N TYR A 181 -3.39 -6.86 -12.56
CA TYR A 181 -2.55 -6.15 -13.52
C TYR A 181 -2.84 -6.60 -14.95
N PHE A 182 -3.22 -7.86 -15.16
CA PHE A 182 -3.58 -8.38 -16.49
C PHE A 182 -4.83 -7.73 -17.09
N ILE A 183 -5.70 -7.13 -16.25
CA ILE A 183 -6.94 -6.48 -16.67
C ILE A 183 -6.70 -5.02 -17.07
N ILE A 184 -5.66 -4.36 -16.54
CA ILE A 184 -5.41 -2.92 -16.76
C ILE A 184 -5.31 -2.52 -18.23
N PRO A 185 -4.70 -3.31 -19.15
CA PRO A 185 -4.66 -2.98 -20.57
C PRO A 185 -6.04 -2.75 -21.18
N PHE A 186 -7.05 -3.49 -20.75
CA PHE A 186 -8.43 -3.34 -21.23
C PHE A 186 -9.11 -2.06 -20.75
N MET A 187 -8.58 -1.42 -19.70
CA MET A 187 -9.04 -0.12 -19.22
C MET A 187 -8.43 1.06 -20.00
N LEU A 188 -7.32 0.87 -20.73
CA LEU A 188 -6.62 1.94 -21.43
C LEU A 188 -7.52 2.76 -22.37
N PRO A 189 -8.42 2.16 -23.20
CA PRO A 189 -9.31 2.93 -24.07
C PRO A 189 -10.21 3.92 -23.32
N ILE A 190 -10.57 3.58 -22.08
CA ILE A 190 -11.36 4.44 -21.19
C ILE A 190 -10.46 5.53 -20.57
N LEU A 191 -9.26 5.16 -20.16
CA LEU A 191 -8.32 6.03 -19.46
C LEU A 191 -7.66 7.08 -20.36
N THR A 192 -7.51 6.79 -21.66
CA THR A 192 -6.95 7.73 -22.64
C THR A 192 -7.91 8.88 -22.97
N LYS A 193 -9.23 8.69 -22.80
CA LYS A 193 -10.23 9.74 -23.03
C LYS A 193 -10.09 10.87 -22.01
N GLU A 194 -10.48 12.07 -22.40
CA GLU A 194 -10.52 13.20 -21.47
C GLU A 194 -11.62 13.02 -20.41
N PHE A 195 -11.29 13.30 -19.16
CA PHE A 195 -12.22 13.24 -18.04
C PHE A 195 -13.07 14.53 -18.00
N THR A 196 -13.91 14.75 -19.03
CA THR A 196 -14.92 15.80 -18.99
C THR A 196 -15.99 15.49 -17.92
N LYS A 197 -16.64 16.51 -17.36
CA LYS A 197 -17.70 16.34 -16.35
C LYS A 197 -18.76 15.31 -16.80
N LYS A 198 -19.24 15.42 -18.05
CA LYS A 198 -20.24 14.51 -18.63
C LYS A 198 -19.70 13.08 -18.72
N TYR A 199 -18.45 12.91 -19.17
CA TYR A 199 -17.83 11.59 -19.31
C TYR A 199 -17.66 10.91 -17.95
N VAL A 200 -17.15 11.65 -16.96
CA VAL A 200 -16.97 11.15 -15.59
C VAL A 200 -18.30 10.75 -14.97
N LEU A 201 -19.34 11.58 -15.13
CA LEU A 201 -20.68 11.29 -14.59
C LEU A 201 -21.26 10.01 -15.22
N VAL A 202 -21.20 9.87 -16.56
CA VAL A 202 -21.67 8.65 -17.24
C VAL A 202 -20.84 7.44 -16.83
N MET A 203 -19.51 7.56 -16.80
CA MET A 203 -18.62 6.47 -16.37
C MET A 203 -18.90 6.05 -14.92
N THR A 204 -19.05 7.01 -14.01
CA THR A 204 -19.41 6.73 -12.60
C THR A 204 -20.74 5.99 -12.54
N PHE A 205 -21.77 6.46 -13.24
CA PHE A 205 -23.06 5.80 -13.27
C PHE A 205 -22.98 4.35 -13.79
N VAL A 206 -22.24 4.13 -14.90
CA VAL A 206 -22.02 2.78 -15.45
C VAL A 206 -21.29 1.88 -14.44
N ILE A 207 -20.23 2.39 -13.81
CA ILE A 207 -19.48 1.63 -12.79
C ILE A 207 -20.42 1.27 -11.64
N LEU A 208 -21.21 2.22 -11.13
CA LEU A 208 -22.14 1.99 -10.04
C LEU A 208 -23.23 0.98 -10.42
N ALA A 209 -23.70 0.98 -11.67
CA ALA A 209 -24.68 0.02 -12.16
C ALA A 209 -24.13 -1.41 -12.28
N ILE A 210 -22.84 -1.55 -12.67
CA ILE A 210 -22.18 -2.85 -12.85
C ILE A 210 -21.68 -3.39 -11.49
N ALA A 211 -21.14 -2.52 -10.64
CA ALA A 211 -20.51 -2.89 -9.37
C ALA A 211 -21.52 -3.11 -8.22
N ASN A 212 -22.77 -3.47 -8.54
CA ASN A 212 -23.72 -3.82 -7.50
C ASN A 212 -23.40 -5.21 -6.89
N PRO A 213 -23.72 -5.44 -5.61
CA PRO A 213 -23.42 -6.71 -4.92
C PRO A 213 -23.94 -7.96 -5.62
N LEU A 214 -25.08 -7.87 -6.32
CA LEU A 214 -25.68 -8.99 -7.05
C LEU A 214 -24.91 -9.42 -8.30
N THR A 215 -24.24 -8.47 -8.97
CA THR A 215 -23.36 -8.79 -10.11
C THR A 215 -21.99 -9.27 -9.66
N LEU A 216 -21.48 -8.72 -8.56
CA LEU A 216 -20.16 -9.06 -8.03
C LEU A 216 -20.13 -10.44 -7.40
N SER A 217 -21.20 -10.87 -6.71
CA SER A 217 -21.32 -12.24 -6.18
C SER A 217 -21.27 -13.31 -7.28
N LYS A 218 -21.62 -12.97 -8.52
CA LYS A 218 -21.52 -13.89 -9.67
C LYS A 218 -20.11 -13.97 -10.26
N LEU A 219 -19.20 -13.09 -9.86
CA LEU A 219 -17.81 -13.10 -10.35
C LEU A 219 -16.87 -13.92 -9.46
N THR A 220 -17.35 -14.50 -8.37
CA THR A 220 -16.57 -15.35 -7.47
C THR A 220 -15.98 -16.57 -8.16
N PHE A 221 -16.60 -17.05 -9.26
CA PHE A 221 -16.08 -18.15 -10.07
C PHE A 221 -14.70 -17.87 -10.71
N LEU A 222 -14.27 -16.60 -10.79
CA LEU A 222 -12.96 -16.21 -11.30
C LEU A 222 -11.83 -16.37 -10.27
N LEU A 223 -12.18 -16.75 -9.04
CA LEU A 223 -11.21 -16.94 -7.97
C LEU A 223 -10.62 -18.35 -7.98
N PRO A 224 -9.35 -18.52 -7.58
CA PRO A 224 -8.76 -19.84 -7.47
C PRO A 224 -9.56 -20.74 -6.52
N ALA A 225 -9.84 -21.97 -6.95
CA ALA A 225 -10.56 -22.97 -6.17
C ALA A 225 -9.89 -23.17 -4.79
N GLY A 226 -10.71 -23.22 -3.73
CA GLY A 226 -10.27 -23.38 -2.33
C GLY A 226 -10.16 -22.08 -1.52
N ARG A 227 -10.47 -20.92 -2.14
CA ARG A 227 -10.59 -19.62 -1.44
C ARG A 227 -12.02 -19.09 -1.39
N ASP A 228 -12.97 -19.85 -1.96
CA ASP A 228 -14.36 -19.40 -2.10
C ASP A 228 -15.01 -19.09 -0.76
N ASP A 229 -14.74 -19.91 0.27
CA ASP A 229 -15.36 -19.75 1.59
C ASP A 229 -14.81 -18.52 2.33
N SER A 230 -13.51 -18.35 2.39
CA SER A 230 -12.89 -17.18 3.05
C SER A 230 -13.12 -15.88 2.27
N PHE A 231 -13.17 -15.95 0.93
CA PHE A 231 -13.44 -14.80 0.10
C PHE A 231 -14.93 -14.42 0.14
N THR A 232 -15.83 -15.38 0.07
CA THR A 232 -17.27 -15.14 0.20
C THR A 232 -17.65 -14.67 1.60
N ASP A 233 -17.05 -15.17 2.67
CA ASP A 233 -17.35 -14.74 4.04
C ASP A 233 -16.82 -13.34 4.35
N VAL A 234 -15.62 -12.99 3.91
CA VAL A 234 -15.02 -11.66 4.14
C VAL A 234 -15.62 -10.61 3.22
N TYR A 235 -15.95 -10.97 1.97
CA TYR A 235 -16.41 -10.02 0.97
C TYR A 235 -17.93 -10.01 0.75
N SER A 236 -18.66 -11.04 1.17
CA SER A 236 -20.14 -11.08 1.13
C SER A 236 -20.76 -10.36 2.33
N LYS A 237 -20.07 -10.23 3.44
CA LYS A 237 -20.41 -9.30 4.53
C LYS A 237 -20.12 -7.85 4.10
N MET A 238 -20.53 -7.50 2.89
CA MET A 238 -20.56 -6.12 2.40
C MET A 238 -21.67 -5.38 3.14
N GLU A 239 -21.39 -5.00 4.35
CA GLU A 239 -22.08 -3.86 4.91
C GLU A 239 -21.69 -2.66 4.04
N ILE A 240 -22.68 -2.11 3.33
CA ILE A 240 -22.59 -0.74 2.80
C ILE A 240 -22.04 0.07 3.97
N GLY A 241 -20.79 0.50 3.87
CA GLY A 241 -20.08 1.09 4.99
C GLY A 241 -20.94 2.20 5.62
N SER A 242 -20.78 2.43 6.89
CA SER A 242 -21.54 3.44 7.61
C SER A 242 -21.71 4.69 6.74
N LEU A 243 -22.83 5.43 6.85
CA LEU A 243 -23.07 6.65 6.09
C LEU A 243 -21.84 7.58 6.07
N VAL A 244 -21.08 7.60 7.16
CA VAL A 244 -19.80 8.31 7.29
C VAL A 244 -18.74 7.77 6.32
N GLY A 245 -18.65 6.46 6.16
CA GLY A 245 -17.72 5.82 5.21
C GLY A 245 -18.07 6.15 3.75
N LEU A 246 -19.37 6.13 3.42
CA LEU A 246 -19.85 6.51 2.09
C LEU A 246 -19.56 7.98 1.77
N LEU A 247 -19.90 8.90 2.71
CA LEU A 247 -19.62 10.33 2.55
C LEU A 247 -18.13 10.60 2.35
N ARG A 248 -17.27 9.91 3.11
CA ARG A 248 -15.83 10.00 2.95
C ARG A 248 -15.39 9.54 1.55
N GLY A 249 -15.84 8.37 1.10
CA GLY A 249 -15.49 7.88 -0.23
C GLY A 249 -15.90 8.84 -1.34
N ILE A 250 -17.07 9.48 -1.22
CA ILE A 250 -17.50 10.52 -2.16
C ILE A 250 -16.56 11.73 -2.11
N ILE A 251 -16.15 12.19 -0.93
CA ILE A 251 -15.19 13.29 -0.79
C ILE A 251 -13.87 12.94 -1.47
N ASP A 252 -13.33 11.75 -1.23
CA ASP A 252 -12.08 11.28 -1.84
C ASP A 252 -12.19 11.26 -3.38
N ILE A 253 -13.29 10.76 -3.93
CA ILE A 253 -13.55 10.75 -5.38
C ILE A 253 -13.56 12.17 -5.94
N VAL A 254 -14.26 13.11 -5.30
CA VAL A 254 -14.31 14.52 -5.73
C VAL A 254 -12.92 15.16 -5.68
N LEU A 255 -12.13 14.90 -4.63
CA LEU A 255 -10.76 15.41 -4.50
C LEU A 255 -9.85 14.87 -5.59
N ILE A 256 -9.88 13.57 -5.86
CA ILE A 256 -9.08 12.94 -6.92
C ILE A 256 -9.48 13.50 -8.30
N TYR A 257 -10.78 13.72 -8.54
CA TYR A 257 -11.26 14.32 -9.77
C TYR A 257 -10.67 15.71 -10.02
N PHE A 258 -10.66 16.58 -9.02
CA PHE A 258 -10.02 17.90 -9.13
C PHE A 258 -8.52 17.78 -9.38
N ILE A 259 -7.83 16.87 -8.69
CA ILE A 259 -6.40 16.60 -8.91
C ILE A 259 -6.17 16.24 -10.38
N ILE A 260 -6.95 15.32 -10.96
CA ILE A 260 -6.81 14.90 -12.36
C ILE A 260 -6.96 16.09 -13.32
N ILE A 261 -7.96 16.96 -13.10
CA ILE A 261 -8.20 18.09 -13.99
C ILE A 261 -7.04 19.08 -13.96
N TYR A 262 -6.57 19.42 -12.76
CA TYR A 262 -5.55 20.48 -12.62
C TYR A 262 -4.13 19.99 -12.85
N THR A 263 -3.85 18.69 -12.76
CA THR A 263 -2.50 18.13 -13.01
C THR A 263 -2.29 17.70 -14.46
N LYS A 264 -3.31 17.77 -15.31
CA LYS A 264 -3.17 17.50 -16.77
C LYS A 264 -2.09 18.38 -17.37
N GLY A 265 -1.06 17.76 -17.95
CA GLY A 265 0.09 18.46 -18.55
C GLY A 265 1.18 18.90 -17.56
N HIS A 266 0.97 18.72 -16.27
CA HIS A 266 1.96 19.04 -15.22
C HIS A 266 2.62 17.82 -14.59
N VAL A 267 2.11 16.61 -14.87
CA VAL A 267 2.69 15.33 -14.46
C VAL A 267 3.01 14.49 -15.70
N SER A 268 3.85 13.48 -15.55
CA SER A 268 4.12 12.53 -16.63
C SER A 268 2.83 11.79 -17.03
N TYR A 269 2.75 11.37 -18.30
CA TYR A 269 1.58 10.64 -18.81
C TYR A 269 1.31 9.35 -18.00
N LYS A 270 2.38 8.68 -17.56
CA LYS A 270 2.29 7.50 -16.68
C LYS A 270 1.60 7.84 -15.36
N VAL A 271 2.04 8.89 -14.68
CA VAL A 271 1.46 9.36 -13.42
C VAL A 271 -0.01 9.77 -13.64
N TYR A 272 -0.30 10.48 -14.72
CA TYR A 272 -1.65 10.92 -15.06
C TYR A 272 -2.62 9.75 -15.24
N ILE A 273 -2.22 8.72 -16.00
CA ILE A 273 -3.04 7.51 -16.19
C ILE A 273 -3.16 6.72 -14.89
N GLY A 274 -2.09 6.57 -14.11
CA GLY A 274 -2.12 5.93 -12.80
C GLY A 274 -3.11 6.60 -11.82
N THR A 275 -3.15 7.93 -11.81
CA THR A 275 -4.12 8.70 -10.99
C THR A 275 -5.56 8.50 -11.47
N LYS A 276 -5.80 8.37 -12.78
CA LYS A 276 -7.13 8.04 -13.32
C LYS A 276 -7.59 6.63 -12.92
N ILE A 277 -6.68 5.66 -12.91
CA ILE A 277 -6.99 4.32 -12.41
C ILE A 277 -7.36 4.39 -10.94
N CYS A 278 -6.58 5.10 -10.14
CA CYS A 278 -6.87 5.31 -8.72
C CYS A 278 -8.28 5.91 -8.52
N PHE A 279 -8.68 6.88 -9.33
CA PHE A 279 -10.02 7.45 -9.33
C PHE A 279 -11.13 6.40 -9.57
N ILE A 280 -10.96 5.57 -10.61
CA ILE A 280 -11.92 4.50 -10.94
C ILE A 280 -12.01 3.49 -9.80
N LEU A 281 -10.86 3.11 -9.23
CA LEU A 281 -10.81 2.17 -8.11
C LEU A 281 -11.47 2.74 -6.85
N HIS A 282 -11.39 4.05 -6.59
CA HIS A 282 -12.11 4.66 -5.47
C HIS A 282 -13.63 4.64 -5.68
N ILE A 283 -14.12 4.81 -6.92
CA ILE A 283 -15.55 4.66 -7.21
C ILE A 283 -16.01 3.23 -6.95
N LEU A 284 -15.26 2.24 -7.45
CA LEU A 284 -15.52 0.82 -7.19
C LEU A 284 -15.44 0.51 -5.70
N GLY A 285 -14.52 1.13 -4.97
CA GLY A 285 -14.29 0.97 -3.54
C GLY A 285 -15.45 1.39 -2.65
N LEU A 286 -16.42 2.16 -3.14
CA LEU A 286 -17.65 2.45 -2.42
C LEU A 286 -18.47 1.18 -2.13
N PHE A 287 -18.31 0.13 -2.95
CA PHE A 287 -19.06 -1.13 -2.83
C PHE A 287 -18.19 -2.29 -2.34
N MET A 288 -16.87 -2.23 -2.55
CA MET A 288 -15.92 -3.31 -2.23
C MET A 288 -14.66 -2.73 -1.56
N PRO A 289 -14.78 -2.11 -0.37
CA PRO A 289 -13.68 -1.32 0.20
C PRO A 289 -12.43 -2.16 0.48
N ILE A 290 -12.56 -3.34 1.07
CA ILE A 290 -11.42 -4.18 1.48
C ILE A 290 -10.61 -4.65 0.27
N PHE A 291 -11.28 -5.21 -0.73
CA PHE A 291 -10.66 -5.76 -1.92
C PHE A 291 -9.97 -4.69 -2.77
N LEU A 292 -10.65 -3.57 -3.00
CA LEU A 292 -10.15 -2.52 -3.88
C LEU A 292 -9.06 -1.66 -3.22
N THR A 293 -9.03 -1.59 -1.90
CA THR A 293 -7.92 -0.95 -1.18
C THR A 293 -6.58 -1.61 -1.52
N ARG A 294 -6.54 -2.93 -1.63
CA ARG A 294 -5.31 -3.66 -2.03
C ARG A 294 -4.85 -3.28 -3.44
N ILE A 295 -5.79 -3.22 -4.40
CA ILE A 295 -5.44 -2.83 -5.78
C ILE A 295 -5.05 -1.34 -5.85
N CYS A 296 -5.71 -0.47 -5.09
CA CYS A 296 -5.37 0.95 -4.99
C CYS A 296 -3.92 1.18 -4.55
N ASN A 297 -3.38 0.31 -3.70
CA ASN A 297 -1.99 0.42 -3.24
C ASN A 297 -0.98 0.48 -4.40
N SER A 298 -1.26 -0.23 -5.50
CA SER A 298 -0.42 -0.22 -6.70
C SER A 298 -0.42 1.13 -7.43
N PHE A 299 -1.39 1.99 -7.17
CA PHE A 299 -1.56 3.28 -7.84
C PHE A 299 -1.41 4.48 -6.89
N ASN A 300 -1.39 4.26 -5.58
CA ASN A 300 -1.31 5.32 -4.58
C ASN A 300 -0.08 6.22 -4.79
N LEU A 301 1.07 5.66 -5.18
CA LEU A 301 2.26 6.46 -5.44
C LEU A 301 2.04 7.49 -6.57
N PHE A 302 1.35 7.10 -7.66
CA PHE A 302 1.02 8.02 -8.76
C PHE A 302 0.02 9.09 -8.31
N TYR A 303 -0.92 8.71 -7.48
CA TYR A 303 -1.86 9.64 -6.86
C TYR A 303 -1.14 10.63 -5.93
N PHE A 304 -0.20 10.19 -5.10
CA PHE A 304 0.60 11.07 -4.22
C PHE A 304 1.44 12.07 -5.02
N ILE A 305 2.07 11.62 -6.10
CA ILE A 305 2.81 12.51 -7.00
C ILE A 305 1.86 13.57 -7.58
N SER A 306 0.71 13.15 -8.09
CA SER A 306 -0.30 14.07 -8.62
C SER A 306 -0.82 15.03 -7.56
N TRP A 307 -1.05 14.56 -6.34
CA TRP A 307 -1.51 15.40 -5.23
C TRP A 307 -0.50 16.50 -4.89
N VAL A 308 0.78 16.13 -4.73
CA VAL A 308 1.84 17.10 -4.48
C VAL A 308 1.93 18.12 -5.60
N VAL A 309 1.98 17.68 -6.86
CA VAL A 309 2.04 18.59 -8.02
C VAL A 309 0.82 19.51 -8.08
N PHE A 310 -0.37 19.00 -7.77
CA PHE A 310 -1.60 19.79 -7.71
C PHE A 310 -1.47 20.99 -6.75
N LEU A 311 -0.89 20.80 -5.55
CA LEU A 311 -0.69 21.86 -4.57
C LEU A 311 0.22 22.99 -5.11
N TYR A 312 1.18 22.64 -5.97
CA TYR A 312 2.06 23.62 -6.62
C TYR A 312 1.40 24.31 -7.81
N VAL A 313 0.54 23.61 -8.56
CA VAL A 313 -0.16 24.16 -9.75
C VAL A 313 -1.22 25.18 -9.37
N ILE A 314 -2.02 24.87 -8.35
CA ILE A 314 -3.15 25.73 -7.95
C ILE A 314 -2.72 27.09 -7.43
N ARG A 315 -1.60 27.20 -6.74
CA ARG A 315 -1.03 28.46 -6.16
C ARG A 315 -2.00 29.32 -5.34
N LYS A 316 -3.21 28.82 -5.05
CA LYS A 316 -4.22 29.51 -4.24
C LYS A 316 -4.06 29.10 -2.78
N LYS A 317 -3.63 30.03 -1.92
CA LYS A 317 -3.36 29.78 -0.50
C LYS A 317 -4.49 29.02 0.21
N ASN A 318 -5.73 29.42 -0.03
CA ASN A 318 -6.89 28.79 0.62
C ASN A 318 -7.06 27.32 0.21
N VAL A 319 -6.86 27.00 -1.08
CA VAL A 319 -6.94 25.61 -1.58
C VAL A 319 -5.80 24.77 -1.02
N THR A 320 -4.59 25.31 -0.96
CA THR A 320 -3.43 24.63 -0.37
C THR A 320 -3.67 24.33 1.11
N ILE A 321 -4.25 25.28 1.86
CA ILE A 321 -4.61 25.05 3.27
C ILE A 321 -5.67 23.95 3.39
N ILE A 322 -6.74 24.00 2.59
CA ILE A 322 -7.79 22.99 2.63
C ILE A 322 -7.22 21.59 2.36
N TYR A 323 -6.46 21.42 1.27
CA TYR A 323 -5.89 20.11 0.93
C TYR A 323 -4.81 19.65 1.92
N GLY A 324 -4.00 20.56 2.46
CA GLY A 324 -3.05 20.26 3.52
C GLY A 324 -3.75 19.82 4.82
N SER A 325 -4.86 20.48 5.17
CA SER A 325 -5.67 20.09 6.34
C SER A 325 -6.34 18.72 6.13
N LEU A 326 -6.87 18.44 4.94
CA LEU A 326 -7.44 17.14 4.61
C LEU A 326 -6.39 16.04 4.65
N MET A 327 -5.16 16.32 4.19
CA MET A 327 -4.02 15.42 4.30
C MET A 327 -3.69 15.11 5.76
N LEU A 328 -3.62 16.14 6.60
CA LEU A 328 -3.37 15.96 8.03
C LEU A 328 -4.48 15.13 8.69
N ILE A 329 -5.75 15.42 8.38
CA ILE A 329 -6.90 14.67 8.87
C ILE A 329 -6.80 13.20 8.41
N ALA A 330 -6.47 12.94 7.14
CA ALA A 330 -6.31 11.60 6.61
C ALA A 330 -5.18 10.85 7.34
N PHE A 331 -4.04 11.51 7.59
CA PHE A 331 -2.92 10.94 8.34
C PHE A 331 -3.32 10.60 9.78
N VAL A 332 -3.91 11.56 10.51
CA VAL A 332 -4.35 11.34 11.89
C VAL A 332 -5.35 10.18 11.94
N ARG A 333 -6.29 10.14 10.99
CA ARG A 333 -7.26 9.06 10.93
C ARG A 333 -6.62 7.69 10.63
N THR A 334 -5.68 7.64 9.71
CA THR A 334 -5.04 6.37 9.31
C THR A 334 -4.32 5.70 10.49
N TYR A 335 -3.73 6.48 11.39
CA TYR A 335 -2.89 5.94 12.46
C TYR A 335 -3.48 6.09 13.87
N PHE A 336 -4.36 7.06 14.12
CA PHE A 336 -4.78 7.42 15.48
C PHE A 336 -6.29 7.34 15.72
N VAL A 337 -7.13 7.30 14.66
CA VAL A 337 -8.57 7.13 14.87
C VAL A 337 -8.91 5.66 14.94
N ASP A 338 -9.66 5.35 15.98
CA ASP A 338 -10.16 4.05 16.37
C ASP A 338 -10.57 3.15 15.20
N VAL A 339 -9.69 2.24 14.85
CA VAL A 339 -10.17 0.90 14.57
C VAL A 339 -10.07 0.20 15.93
N THR A 340 -11.06 0.42 16.79
CA THR A 340 -11.25 -0.40 17.96
C THR A 340 -11.59 -1.79 17.49
N TYR A 341 -10.59 -2.63 17.39
CA TYR A 341 -10.83 -4.05 17.38
C TYR A 341 -11.37 -4.39 18.76
N GLN A 342 -12.68 -4.53 18.89
CA GLN A 342 -13.25 -5.16 20.05
C GLN A 342 -12.85 -6.63 20.01
N VAL A 343 -11.86 -6.94 20.81
CA VAL A 343 -11.59 -8.34 21.18
C VAL A 343 -12.72 -8.76 22.07
N SER A 344 -13.67 -9.46 21.54
CA SER A 344 -14.60 -10.24 22.36
C SER A 344 -13.94 -11.54 22.77
N SER A 345 -12.86 -11.48 23.53
CA SER A 345 -12.59 -12.58 24.45
C SER A 345 -13.67 -12.48 25.53
N LYS A 346 -14.34 -13.60 25.82
CA LYS A 346 -15.39 -13.65 26.85
C LYS A 346 -14.93 -13.21 28.26
N GLU A 347 -13.66 -12.83 28.42
CA GLU A 347 -13.02 -12.57 29.71
C GLU A 347 -12.43 -11.16 29.89
N THR A 348 -12.13 -10.41 28.80
CA THR A 348 -11.61 -9.04 28.95
C THR A 348 -12.14 -8.13 27.84
N SER A 349 -12.77 -7.02 28.22
CA SER A 349 -13.25 -5.96 27.31
C SER A 349 -12.12 -5.01 26.89
N ASP A 350 -10.93 -5.52 26.60
CA ASP A 350 -9.79 -4.68 26.26
C ASP A 350 -9.96 -4.08 24.86
N ARG A 351 -9.80 -2.76 24.79
CA ARG A 351 -9.79 -2.02 23.53
C ARG A 351 -8.36 -1.87 23.06
N TYR A 352 -8.11 -2.22 21.80
CA TYR A 352 -6.81 -2.06 21.14
C TYR A 352 -6.92 -0.97 20.07
N TYR A 353 -5.85 -0.16 19.94
CA TYR A 353 -5.81 0.92 18.96
C TYR A 353 -4.92 0.51 17.79
N PHE A 354 -5.27 0.95 16.58
CA PHE A 354 -4.51 0.61 15.37
C PHE A 354 -3.03 1.04 15.45
N TYR A 355 -2.74 2.18 16.08
CA TYR A 355 -1.37 2.65 16.25
C TYR A 355 -0.50 1.74 17.11
N GLU A 356 -1.07 0.89 17.97
CA GLU A 356 -0.32 -0.03 18.84
C GLU A 356 0.46 -1.08 18.03
N ARG A 357 0.09 -1.30 16.76
CA ARG A 357 0.86 -2.14 15.84
C ARG A 357 2.25 -1.56 15.56
N TYR A 358 2.41 -0.25 15.64
CA TYR A 358 3.61 0.48 15.25
C TYR A 358 4.29 1.18 16.42
N VAL A 359 3.56 1.55 17.48
CA VAL A 359 4.04 2.33 18.62
C VAL A 359 3.81 1.54 19.92
N PRO A 360 4.84 1.43 20.77
CA PRO A 360 6.22 1.89 20.60
C PRO A 360 6.98 1.10 19.53
N TYR A 361 7.96 1.76 18.88
CA TYR A 361 8.88 1.06 17.97
C TYR A 361 9.96 0.39 18.78
N TYR A 362 10.24 -0.87 18.45
CA TYR A 362 11.40 -1.61 18.94
C TYR A 362 12.27 -2.03 17.76
N SER A 363 13.58 -1.94 17.98
CA SER A 363 14.59 -2.49 17.07
C SER A 363 15.04 -3.88 17.55
N ILE A 364 15.70 -4.61 16.65
CA ILE A 364 16.30 -5.93 17.00
C ILE A 364 17.36 -5.85 18.11
N PHE A 365 17.81 -4.65 18.48
CA PHE A 365 18.80 -4.40 19.55
C PHE A 365 18.14 -4.15 20.90
N GLU A 366 16.81 -4.13 20.97
CA GLU A 366 16.05 -3.83 22.19
C GLU A 366 15.21 -5.01 22.62
N THR A 367 14.96 -5.11 23.90
CA THR A 367 14.04 -6.12 24.47
C THR A 367 12.67 -5.49 24.64
N PRO A 368 11.65 -5.93 23.87
CA PRO A 368 10.31 -5.38 24.01
C PRO A 368 9.70 -5.66 25.37
N ASP A 369 8.85 -4.76 25.86
CA ASP A 369 8.02 -4.99 27.03
C ASP A 369 7.06 -6.17 26.76
N ASN A 370 6.98 -7.12 27.70
CA ASN A 370 6.10 -8.29 27.61
C ASN A 370 4.62 -7.90 27.42
N ASN A 371 4.18 -6.80 28.01
CA ASN A 371 2.82 -6.29 27.84
C ASN A 371 2.57 -5.86 26.39
N VAL A 372 3.55 -5.20 25.74
CA VAL A 372 3.45 -4.78 24.34
C VAL A 372 3.41 -5.99 23.41
N ILE A 373 4.24 -7.01 23.69
CA ILE A 373 4.22 -8.27 22.94
C ILE A 373 2.85 -8.95 23.06
N ALA A 374 2.34 -9.06 24.30
CA ALA A 374 1.05 -9.70 24.56
C ALA A 374 -0.10 -8.94 23.84
N ARG A 375 -0.12 -7.59 23.91
CA ARG A 375 -1.12 -6.76 23.22
C ARG A 375 -1.06 -6.93 21.71
N ARG A 376 0.14 -6.90 21.10
CA ARG A 376 0.30 -7.12 19.66
C ARG A 376 -0.12 -8.51 19.20
N LYS A 377 0.17 -9.55 20.01
CA LYS A 377 -0.32 -10.90 19.77
C LYS A 377 -1.85 -10.98 19.85
N ALA A 378 -2.46 -10.31 20.82
CA ALA A 378 -3.91 -10.26 20.94
C ALA A 378 -4.56 -9.56 19.74
N ILE A 379 -4.01 -8.44 19.27
CA ILE A 379 -4.47 -7.75 18.04
C ILE A 379 -4.40 -8.70 16.82
N TYR A 380 -3.33 -9.49 16.72
CA TYR A 380 -3.14 -10.45 15.65
C TYR A 380 -4.16 -11.60 15.68
N ILE A 381 -4.32 -12.26 16.85
CA ILE A 381 -5.27 -13.37 17.04
C ILE A 381 -6.69 -12.92 16.67
N ASN A 382 -7.09 -11.73 17.09
CA ASN A 382 -8.42 -11.20 16.81
C ASN A 382 -8.63 -10.81 15.34
N SER A 383 -7.59 -10.38 14.65
CA SER A 383 -7.69 -10.16 13.19
C SER A 383 -7.92 -11.48 12.46
N MET A 384 -7.34 -12.59 12.94
CA MET A 384 -7.57 -13.92 12.37
C MET A 384 -8.97 -14.48 12.70
N ASP A 385 -9.46 -14.26 13.92
CA ASP A 385 -10.80 -14.71 14.31
C ASP A 385 -11.91 -13.96 13.56
N MET A 386 -11.66 -12.70 13.17
CA MET A 386 -12.57 -11.95 12.29
C MET A 386 -12.50 -12.40 10.82
N GLU A 387 -11.39 -13.00 10.39
CA GLU A 387 -11.28 -13.64 9.08
C GLU A 387 -11.93 -15.02 9.04
N ASN A 388 -12.13 -15.66 10.20
CA ASN A 388 -12.69 -17.01 10.34
C ASN A 388 -14.17 -17.05 10.82
N ASN A 389 -14.77 -15.90 11.19
CA ASN A 389 -16.16 -15.72 11.55
C ASN A 389 -16.89 -14.82 10.54
#